data_93d5a00a4c5203fae8c8e2ff12efe091
#
_entry.id   93d5a00a4c5203fae8c8e2ff12efe091
#
_cell.length_a   1.000
_cell.length_b   1.000
_cell.length_c   1.000
_cell.angle_alpha   90.00
_cell.angle_beta   90.00
_cell.angle_gamma   90.00
#
_symmetry.space_group_name_H-M   'P 1'
#
loop_
_entity.id
_entity.type
_entity.pdbx_description
1 polymer ?
#
loop_
_entity_poly.entity_id
_entity_poly.type
_entity_poly.pdbx_seq_one_letter_code
_entity_poly.pdbx_strand_id
1 'polypeptide(L)'
;PCAIVAALFAIHPIHVEPVAWVAERKGLLSSLFWMLTLLAYLKFVNVRSRKNYAWIVVWFVLGLMSKPMLVTLPFTLLLLDFWPLNRMFNSPDADGKPMPSTSGPRPGAFGRLIPLAKEKWPLFLISFVWMPIAVLSQKAFGAVATLDPFPLGERIQNALVSYCVYLRKMVFPNDLAVHYPFPETFPLWQTLAAIALLGGLSVAAFMTARKRPYLFVGWFWFLGSMVPV
;
A
#
# COMPACT_ATOMS: atom_id res chain seq x y z
N PRO A 1 -15.56 4.14 -16.82
CA PRO A 1 -15.16 3.22 -15.73
C PRO A 1 -14.57 3.96 -14.53
N CYS A 2 -13.63 4.92 -14.71
CA CYS A 2 -12.96 5.62 -13.59
C CYS A 2 -13.93 6.41 -12.69
N ALA A 3 -14.94 7.07 -13.25
CA ALA A 3 -15.95 7.81 -12.48
C ALA A 3 -16.79 6.89 -11.59
N ILE A 4 -17.12 5.68 -12.07
CA ILE A 4 -17.86 4.68 -11.29
C ILE A 4 -17.01 4.20 -10.11
N VAL A 5 -15.73 3.90 -10.34
CA VAL A 5 -14.82 3.49 -9.27
C VAL A 5 -14.66 4.60 -8.24
N ALA A 6 -14.48 5.85 -8.68
CA ALA A 6 -14.39 7.01 -7.78
C ALA A 6 -15.67 7.22 -6.97
N ALA A 7 -16.86 7.07 -7.60
CA ALA A 7 -18.13 7.17 -6.92
C ALA A 7 -18.32 6.06 -5.88
N LEU A 8 -18.05 4.79 -6.25
CA LEU A 8 -18.10 3.66 -5.32
C LEU A 8 -17.16 3.86 -4.13
N PHE A 9 -15.94 4.33 -4.38
CA PHE A 9 -14.99 4.66 -3.31
C PHE A 9 -15.54 5.76 -2.39
N ALA A 10 -16.10 6.84 -2.95
CA ALA A 10 -16.58 7.98 -2.18
C ALA A 10 -17.81 7.66 -1.30
N ILE A 11 -18.72 6.79 -1.77
CA ILE A 11 -19.96 6.46 -1.06
C ILE A 11 -19.86 5.20 -0.21
N HIS A 12 -18.71 4.49 -0.23
CA HIS A 12 -18.58 3.24 0.51
C HIS A 12 -18.65 3.48 2.01
N PRO A 13 -19.51 2.74 2.77
CA PRO A 13 -19.73 2.99 4.19
C PRO A 13 -18.47 2.94 5.07
N ILE A 14 -17.44 2.22 4.66
CA ILE A 14 -16.15 2.14 5.36
C ILE A 14 -15.42 3.49 5.44
N HIS A 15 -15.77 4.44 4.55
CA HIS A 15 -15.18 5.78 4.52
C HIS A 15 -15.94 6.81 5.36
N VAL A 16 -17.05 6.43 6.00
CA VAL A 16 -17.83 7.35 6.86
C VAL A 16 -16.99 7.80 8.06
N GLU A 17 -16.28 6.90 8.71
CA GLU A 17 -15.44 7.21 9.87
C GLU A 17 -14.36 8.25 9.53
N PRO A 18 -13.46 8.06 8.53
CA PRO A 18 -12.45 9.04 8.17
C PRO A 18 -13.00 10.40 7.74
N VAL A 19 -14.24 10.45 7.25
CA VAL A 19 -14.87 11.70 6.78
C VAL A 19 -15.61 12.40 7.93
N ALA A 20 -16.38 11.66 8.72
CA ALA A 20 -17.23 12.22 9.77
C ALA A 20 -16.43 12.57 11.05
N TRP A 21 -15.40 11.79 11.37
CA TRP A 21 -14.61 12.02 12.58
C TRP A 21 -13.51 13.06 12.36
N VAL A 22 -13.62 14.20 13.05
CA VAL A 22 -12.69 15.32 12.90
C VAL A 22 -11.22 14.93 13.15
N ALA A 23 -10.97 14.05 14.11
CA ALA A 23 -9.61 13.57 14.43
C ALA A 23 -8.97 12.75 13.29
N GLU A 24 -9.78 12.12 12.42
CA GLU A 24 -9.30 11.34 11.28
C GLU A 24 -9.10 12.15 9.99
N ARG A 25 -9.32 13.46 9.99
CA ARG A 25 -8.98 14.34 8.85
C ARG A 25 -7.54 14.23 8.40
N LYS A 26 -6.62 13.87 9.31
CA LYS A 26 -5.23 13.48 8.98
C LYS A 26 -5.16 12.35 7.96
N GLY A 27 -6.09 11.38 8.01
CA GLY A 27 -6.20 10.29 7.05
C GLY A 27 -6.61 10.77 5.66
N LEU A 28 -7.58 11.70 5.57
CA LEU A 28 -8.00 12.31 4.31
C LEU A 28 -6.87 13.13 3.67
N LEU A 29 -6.18 13.92 4.48
CA LEU A 29 -5.03 14.72 4.02
C LEU A 29 -3.89 13.83 3.53
N SER A 30 -3.61 12.76 4.25
CA SER A 30 -2.64 11.74 3.86
C SER A 30 -3.01 11.07 2.53
N SER A 31 -4.29 10.73 2.33
CA SER A 31 -4.79 10.16 1.08
C SER A 31 -4.68 11.14 -0.09
N LEU A 32 -4.93 12.43 0.14
CA LEU A 32 -4.70 13.47 -0.87
C LEU A 32 -3.24 13.50 -1.30
N PHE A 33 -2.30 13.55 -0.36
CA PHE A 33 -0.86 13.57 -0.67
C PHE A 33 -0.40 12.26 -1.32
N TRP A 34 -1.01 11.12 -0.95
CA TRP A 34 -0.80 9.86 -1.66
C TRP A 34 -1.14 10.00 -3.14
N MET A 35 -2.35 10.49 -3.46
CA MET A 35 -2.79 10.67 -4.85
C MET A 35 -1.91 11.69 -5.60
N LEU A 36 -1.53 12.79 -4.96
CA LEU A 36 -0.62 13.77 -5.55
C LEU A 36 0.77 13.18 -5.84
N THR A 37 1.27 12.31 -4.95
CA THR A 37 2.53 11.60 -5.17
C THR A 37 2.43 10.65 -6.37
N LEU A 38 1.32 9.90 -6.51
CA LEU A 38 1.08 9.03 -7.67
C LEU A 38 1.02 9.85 -8.98
N LEU A 39 0.31 10.98 -8.99
CA LEU A 39 0.23 11.88 -10.16
C LEU A 39 1.61 12.45 -10.53
N ALA A 40 2.37 12.89 -9.52
CA ALA A 40 3.74 13.37 -9.73
C ALA A 40 4.65 12.26 -10.28
N TYR A 41 4.46 11.03 -9.80
CA TYR A 41 5.18 9.86 -10.28
C TYR A 41 4.85 9.54 -11.74
N LEU A 42 3.58 9.54 -12.12
CA LEU A 42 3.16 9.35 -13.52
C LEU A 42 3.75 10.43 -14.44
N LYS A 43 3.78 11.69 -13.97
CA LYS A 43 4.42 12.78 -14.71
C LYS A 43 5.94 12.58 -14.85
N PHE A 44 6.60 12.10 -13.80
CA PHE A 44 8.03 11.78 -13.83
C PHE A 44 8.35 10.62 -14.79
N VAL A 45 7.51 9.60 -14.84
CA VAL A 45 7.70 8.47 -15.77
C VAL A 45 7.64 8.94 -17.22
N ASN A 46 6.73 9.88 -17.54
CA ASN A 46 6.58 10.44 -18.90
C ASN A 46 7.68 11.43 -19.24
N VAL A 47 8.08 12.28 -18.29
CA VAL A 47 9.11 13.31 -18.48
C VAL A 47 10.10 13.24 -17.32
N ARG A 48 11.20 12.53 -17.55
CA ARG A 48 12.26 12.34 -16.56
C ARG A 48 13.02 13.65 -16.34
N SER A 49 12.65 14.37 -15.28
CA SER A 49 13.33 15.59 -14.86
C SER A 49 13.53 15.62 -13.35
N ARG A 50 14.59 16.26 -12.89
CA ARG A 50 14.86 16.46 -11.45
C ARG A 50 13.71 17.21 -10.77
N LYS A 51 13.08 18.16 -11.47
CA LYS A 51 11.92 18.92 -10.96
C LYS A 51 10.72 18.01 -10.71
N ASN A 52 10.40 17.10 -11.64
CA ASN A 52 9.28 16.16 -11.48
C ASN A 52 9.56 15.19 -10.33
N TYR A 53 10.80 14.72 -10.19
CA TYR A 53 11.19 13.89 -9.06
C TYR A 53 11.08 14.62 -7.71
N ALA A 54 11.49 15.90 -7.65
CA ALA A 54 11.36 16.70 -6.45
C ALA A 54 9.90 16.82 -5.98
N TRP A 55 8.94 16.94 -6.90
CA TRP A 55 7.51 16.93 -6.53
C TRP A 55 7.05 15.62 -5.92
N ILE A 56 7.59 14.47 -6.37
CA ILE A 56 7.29 13.17 -5.72
C ILE A 56 7.74 13.22 -4.26
N VAL A 57 8.97 13.67 -4.02
CA VAL A 57 9.53 13.77 -2.66
C VAL A 57 8.73 14.72 -1.80
N VAL A 58 8.37 15.90 -2.32
CA VAL A 58 7.60 16.91 -1.58
C VAL A 58 6.24 16.35 -1.13
N TRP A 59 5.46 15.79 -2.07
CA TRP A 59 4.14 15.23 -1.73
C TRP A 59 4.23 14.03 -0.81
N PHE A 60 5.25 13.20 -0.99
CA PHE A 60 5.50 12.05 -0.13
C PHE A 60 5.82 12.47 1.31
N VAL A 61 6.71 13.45 1.50
CA VAL A 61 7.06 13.95 2.84
C VAL A 61 5.86 14.61 3.51
N LEU A 62 5.10 15.45 2.81
CA LEU A 62 3.86 16.04 3.34
C LEU A 62 2.85 14.99 3.75
N GLY A 63 2.76 13.91 2.97
CA GLY A 63 1.91 12.77 3.30
C GLY A 63 2.37 12.04 4.57
N LEU A 64 3.67 11.78 4.73
CA LEU A 64 4.24 11.18 5.93
C LEU A 64 4.03 12.06 7.18
N MET A 65 4.13 13.38 7.03
CA MET A 65 3.84 14.33 8.11
C MET A 65 2.36 14.29 8.52
N SER A 66 1.47 14.01 7.58
CA SER A 66 0.03 13.89 7.86
C SER A 66 -0.31 12.58 8.56
N LYS A 67 0.19 11.45 8.07
CA LYS A 67 0.01 10.12 8.67
C LYS A 67 1.18 9.20 8.31
N PRO A 68 1.84 8.56 9.27
CA PRO A 68 3.02 7.70 9.02
C PRO A 68 2.76 6.50 8.10
N MET A 69 1.51 6.13 7.87
CA MET A 69 1.13 4.97 7.04
C MET A 69 1.65 5.04 5.59
N LEU A 70 2.02 6.24 5.09
CA LEU A 70 2.58 6.38 3.75
C LEU A 70 3.96 5.74 3.56
N VAL A 71 4.59 5.22 4.60
CA VAL A 71 5.90 4.53 4.51
C VAL A 71 5.90 3.39 3.49
N THR A 72 4.73 2.83 3.16
CA THR A 72 4.58 1.74 2.17
C THR A 72 4.47 2.24 0.73
N LEU A 73 4.32 3.54 0.50
CA LEU A 73 4.13 4.11 -0.84
C LEU A 73 5.27 3.78 -1.83
N PRO A 74 6.57 3.73 -1.46
CA PRO A 74 7.62 3.32 -2.39
C PRO A 74 7.42 1.90 -2.95
N PHE A 75 6.86 0.97 -2.15
CA PHE A 75 6.49 -0.38 -2.62
C PHE A 75 5.30 -0.32 -3.60
N THR A 76 4.32 0.53 -3.32
CA THR A 76 3.19 0.75 -4.24
C THR A 76 3.67 1.28 -5.59
N LEU A 77 4.65 2.20 -5.61
CA LEU A 77 5.25 2.68 -6.86
C LEU A 77 5.96 1.56 -7.64
N LEU A 78 6.58 0.59 -6.96
CA LEU A 78 7.15 -0.59 -7.61
C LEU A 78 6.06 -1.50 -8.20
N LEU A 79 4.93 -1.67 -7.49
CA LEU A 79 3.77 -2.41 -8.03
C LEU A 79 3.19 -1.73 -9.28
N LEU A 80 3.13 -0.40 -9.31
CA LEU A 80 2.71 0.36 -10.48
C LEU A 80 3.69 0.22 -11.64
N ASP A 81 4.99 0.09 -11.38
CA ASP A 81 5.98 -0.20 -12.42
C ASP A 81 5.79 -1.59 -13.04
N PHE A 82 5.28 -2.55 -12.26
CA PHE A 82 4.89 -3.84 -12.79
C PHE A 82 3.64 -3.73 -13.67
N TRP A 83 2.58 -3.11 -13.16
CA TRP A 83 1.33 -2.83 -13.88
C TRP A 83 0.64 -1.60 -13.25
N PRO A 84 0.15 -0.64 -14.03
CA PRO A 84 -0.05 -0.63 -15.49
C PRO A 84 1.14 -0.08 -16.30
N LEU A 85 2.21 0.44 -15.65
CA LEU A 85 3.30 1.12 -16.34
C LEU A 85 4.21 0.18 -17.15
N ASN A 86 4.18 -1.12 -16.86
CA ASN A 86 4.96 -2.17 -17.54
C ASN A 86 6.47 -1.88 -17.66
N ARG A 87 7.02 -1.04 -16.77
CA ARG A 87 8.44 -0.62 -16.79
C ARG A 87 9.40 -1.77 -16.47
N MET A 88 8.91 -2.82 -15.82
CA MET A 88 9.70 -4.03 -15.55
C MET A 88 9.92 -4.88 -16.79
N PHE A 89 9.04 -4.77 -17.80
CA PHE A 89 9.07 -5.61 -19.01
C PHE A 89 9.54 -4.87 -20.25
N ASN A 90 9.27 -3.56 -20.35
CA ASN A 90 9.61 -2.75 -21.51
C ASN A 90 10.91 -1.98 -21.26
N SER A 91 11.95 -2.22 -22.09
CA SER A 91 13.07 -1.30 -22.18
C SER A 91 12.65 -0.11 -23.04
N PRO A 92 12.90 1.12 -22.61
CA PRO A 92 13.16 2.16 -23.60
C PRO A 92 14.47 1.78 -24.32
N ASP A 93 14.50 1.97 -25.64
CA ASP A 93 15.75 1.96 -26.41
C ASP A 93 16.70 3.03 -25.87
N ALA A 94 17.97 2.98 -26.30
CA ALA A 94 18.96 4.00 -25.94
C ALA A 94 18.45 5.44 -26.20
N ASP A 95 17.47 5.61 -27.09
CA ASP A 95 16.82 6.87 -27.45
C ASP A 95 15.53 7.17 -26.70
N GLY A 96 15.17 6.36 -25.67
CA GLY A 96 13.97 6.59 -24.84
C GLY A 96 12.63 6.28 -25.50
N LYS A 97 12.61 5.67 -26.69
CA LYS A 97 11.37 5.27 -27.39
C LYS A 97 10.85 3.93 -26.85
N PRO A 98 9.52 3.78 -26.65
CA PRO A 98 8.94 2.51 -26.29
C PRO A 98 9.21 1.49 -27.40
N MET A 99 9.90 0.39 -27.09
CA MET A 99 10.00 -0.71 -28.05
C MET A 99 8.60 -1.27 -28.35
N PRO A 100 8.31 -1.60 -29.64
CA PRO A 100 7.06 -2.28 -29.96
C PRO A 100 6.97 -3.58 -29.17
N SER A 101 5.79 -3.84 -28.64
CA SER A 101 5.45 -5.03 -27.85
C SER A 101 5.44 -6.28 -28.76
N THR A 102 6.60 -6.68 -29.25
CA THR A 102 6.76 -7.96 -29.92
C THR A 102 7.18 -9.01 -28.92
N SER A 103 6.23 -9.91 -28.63
CA SER A 103 6.40 -11.28 -28.16
C SER A 103 7.04 -11.53 -26.79
N GLY A 104 6.20 -11.94 -25.85
CA GLY A 104 6.51 -12.86 -24.76
C GLY A 104 7.30 -12.31 -23.56
N PRO A 105 7.17 -12.92 -22.38
CA PRO A 105 7.96 -12.58 -21.22
C PRO A 105 9.42 -12.91 -21.48
N ARG A 106 10.24 -11.86 -21.68
CA ARG A 106 11.69 -12.04 -21.77
C ARG A 106 12.24 -12.55 -20.43
N PRO A 107 13.15 -13.54 -20.43
CA PRO A 107 13.82 -13.96 -19.21
C PRO A 107 14.66 -12.77 -18.71
N GLY A 108 14.33 -12.25 -17.53
CA GLY A 108 15.05 -11.13 -16.92
C GLY A 108 14.19 -10.06 -16.29
N ALA A 109 12.87 -10.26 -16.11
CA ALA A 109 11.99 -9.30 -15.42
C ALA A 109 12.54 -8.88 -14.03
N PHE A 110 13.16 -9.80 -13.29
CA PHE A 110 13.83 -9.51 -12.01
C PHE A 110 15.09 -8.65 -12.16
N GLY A 111 15.80 -8.71 -13.29
CA GLY A 111 17.00 -7.88 -13.54
C GLY A 111 16.70 -6.38 -13.57
N ARG A 112 15.44 -5.98 -13.79
CA ARG A 112 15.02 -4.57 -13.80
C ARG A 112 14.41 -4.08 -12.52
N LEU A 113 14.07 -4.97 -11.63
CA LEU A 113 13.60 -4.59 -10.29
C LEU A 113 14.66 -3.75 -9.57
N ILE A 114 15.94 -4.14 -9.68
CA ILE A 114 17.05 -3.44 -9.03
C ILE A 114 17.19 -1.97 -9.50
N PRO A 115 17.28 -1.63 -10.80
CA PRO A 115 17.35 -0.24 -11.24
C PRO A 115 16.09 0.57 -10.88
N LEU A 116 14.89 -0.03 -10.92
CA LEU A 116 13.66 0.63 -10.48
C LEU A 116 13.61 0.86 -8.97
N ALA A 117 14.12 -0.08 -8.17
CA ALA A 117 14.29 0.10 -6.74
C ALA A 117 15.35 1.18 -6.43
N LYS A 118 16.46 1.20 -7.18
CA LYS A 118 17.48 2.26 -7.07
C LYS A 118 16.93 3.66 -7.43
N GLU A 119 16.01 3.78 -8.36
CA GLU A 119 15.33 5.04 -8.66
C GLU A 119 14.53 5.55 -7.45
N LYS A 120 13.99 4.66 -6.64
CA LYS A 120 13.14 4.94 -5.48
C LYS A 120 13.89 4.90 -4.14
N TRP A 121 15.20 4.61 -4.16
CA TRP A 121 15.96 4.49 -2.92
C TRP A 121 15.84 5.72 -1.98
N PRO A 122 15.77 6.99 -2.48
CA PRO A 122 15.60 8.13 -1.59
C PRO A 122 14.25 8.08 -0.83
N LEU A 123 13.19 7.57 -1.49
CA LEU A 123 11.88 7.42 -0.84
C LEU A 123 11.92 6.31 0.22
N PHE A 124 12.62 5.19 -0.05
CA PHE A 124 12.84 4.14 0.94
C PHE A 124 13.66 4.65 2.13
N LEU A 125 14.69 5.46 1.88
CA LEU A 125 15.48 6.06 2.94
C LEU A 125 14.64 6.99 3.80
N ILE A 126 13.83 7.86 3.19
CA ILE A 126 12.90 8.74 3.90
C ILE A 126 11.93 7.92 4.76
N SER A 127 11.34 6.84 4.21
CA SER A 127 10.46 5.94 4.96
C SER A 127 11.18 5.32 6.16
N PHE A 128 12.39 4.84 5.97
CA PHE A 128 13.19 4.21 7.01
C PHE A 128 13.55 5.18 8.14
N VAL A 129 13.93 6.41 7.80
CA VAL A 129 14.24 7.47 8.79
C VAL A 129 12.96 7.95 9.50
N TRP A 130 11.84 8.00 8.77
CA TRP A 130 10.57 8.48 9.33
C TRP A 130 9.94 7.51 10.33
N MET A 131 10.12 6.21 10.14
CA MET A 131 9.52 5.17 10.98
C MET A 131 9.89 5.31 12.47
N PRO A 132 11.19 5.38 12.85
CA PRO A 132 11.56 5.59 14.25
C PRO A 132 11.09 6.95 14.79
N ILE A 133 11.08 8.02 13.98
CA ILE A 133 10.57 9.34 14.39
C ILE A 133 9.09 9.23 14.75
N ALA A 134 8.30 8.55 13.93
CA ALA A 134 6.88 8.34 14.19
C ALA A 134 6.63 7.54 15.48
N VAL A 135 7.39 6.46 15.70
CA VAL A 135 7.29 5.64 16.92
C VAL A 135 7.70 6.43 18.16
N LEU A 136 8.79 7.20 18.11
CA LEU A 136 9.24 8.03 19.24
C LEU A 136 8.22 9.12 19.57
N SER A 137 7.66 9.77 18.54
CA SER A 137 6.61 10.75 18.70
C SER A 137 5.38 10.16 19.39
N GLN A 138 4.89 9.01 18.91
CA GLN A 138 3.74 8.33 19.51
C GLN A 138 3.99 7.92 20.97
N LYS A 139 5.21 7.45 21.28
CA LYS A 139 5.61 7.15 22.68
C LYS A 139 5.60 8.40 23.56
N ALA A 140 6.12 9.52 23.07
CA ALA A 140 6.16 10.78 23.81
C ALA A 140 4.75 11.32 24.15
N PHE A 141 3.76 11.05 23.29
CA PHE A 141 2.36 11.44 23.51
C PHE A 141 1.53 10.36 24.24
N GLY A 142 2.15 9.28 24.74
CA GLY A 142 1.45 8.21 25.44
C GLY A 142 0.49 7.39 24.57
N ALA A 143 0.58 7.52 23.24
CA ALA A 143 -0.29 6.83 22.31
C ALA A 143 0.14 5.37 22.02
N VAL A 144 1.34 4.99 22.44
CA VAL A 144 1.80 3.60 22.35
C VAL A 144 1.45 2.91 23.67
N ALA A 145 0.49 2.00 23.61
CA ALA A 145 0.23 1.10 24.73
C ALA A 145 1.49 0.31 25.09
N THR A 146 1.74 0.10 26.38
CA THR A 146 2.82 -0.78 26.82
C THR A 146 2.64 -2.15 26.17
N LEU A 147 3.71 -2.70 25.60
CA LEU A 147 3.66 -3.98 24.87
C LEU A 147 3.42 -5.19 25.80
N ASP A 148 3.52 -4.97 27.10
CA ASP A 148 3.47 -5.99 28.14
C ASP A 148 2.15 -6.78 28.23
N PRO A 149 0.94 -6.20 27.98
CA PRO A 149 -0.27 -6.98 28.08
C PRO A 149 -0.55 -7.91 26.90
N PHE A 150 0.15 -7.75 25.77
CA PHE A 150 -0.15 -8.51 24.54
C PHE A 150 1.12 -9.16 23.96
N PRO A 151 1.33 -10.47 24.19
CA PRO A 151 2.45 -11.21 23.62
C PRO A 151 2.46 -11.16 22.07
N LEU A 152 3.66 -11.23 21.51
CA LEU A 152 3.86 -11.12 20.06
C LEU A 152 3.00 -12.09 19.24
N GLY A 153 2.77 -13.30 19.77
CA GLY A 153 1.92 -14.30 19.12
C GLY A 153 0.48 -13.82 18.92
N GLU A 154 -0.13 -13.23 19.96
CA GLU A 154 -1.49 -12.71 19.90
C GLU A 154 -1.61 -11.52 18.96
N ARG A 155 -0.58 -10.67 18.90
CA ARG A 155 -0.53 -9.54 17.95
C ARG A 155 -0.48 -10.01 16.50
N ILE A 156 0.30 -11.06 16.20
CA ILE A 156 0.35 -11.67 14.86
C ILE A 156 -0.98 -12.30 14.51
N GLN A 157 -1.61 -13.03 15.45
CA GLN A 157 -2.93 -13.62 15.25
C GLN A 157 -3.98 -12.54 14.97
N ASN A 158 -4.00 -11.48 15.78
CA ASN A 158 -4.89 -10.33 15.54
C ASN A 158 -4.67 -9.71 14.17
N ALA A 159 -3.43 -9.48 13.78
CA ALA A 159 -3.12 -8.92 12.46
C ALA A 159 -3.67 -9.80 11.32
N LEU A 160 -3.41 -11.11 11.35
CA LEU A 160 -3.88 -12.05 10.33
C LEU A 160 -5.42 -12.10 10.24
N VAL A 161 -6.09 -12.17 11.38
CA VAL A 161 -7.56 -12.17 11.42
C VAL A 161 -8.12 -10.83 10.96
N SER A 162 -7.49 -9.71 11.34
CA SER A 162 -7.90 -8.36 10.93
C SER A 162 -7.85 -8.18 9.40
N TYR A 163 -6.84 -8.69 8.70
CA TYR A 163 -6.83 -8.68 7.22
C TYR A 163 -8.09 -9.32 6.64
N CYS A 164 -8.51 -10.47 7.19
CA CYS A 164 -9.72 -11.16 6.73
C CYS A 164 -10.99 -10.38 7.07
N VAL A 165 -11.04 -9.76 8.24
CA VAL A 165 -12.16 -8.91 8.65
C VAL A 165 -12.29 -7.69 7.74
N TYR A 166 -11.18 -7.03 7.40
CA TYR A 166 -11.19 -5.91 6.46
C TYR A 166 -11.66 -6.33 5.06
N LEU A 167 -11.20 -7.49 4.54
CA LEU A 167 -11.69 -8.04 3.26
C LEU A 167 -13.20 -8.28 3.30
N ARG A 168 -13.71 -8.88 4.39
CA ARG A 168 -15.15 -9.09 4.58
C ARG A 168 -15.90 -7.77 4.58
N LYS A 169 -15.46 -6.78 5.36
CA LYS A 169 -16.12 -5.47 5.48
C LYS A 169 -16.05 -4.64 4.20
N MET A 170 -15.04 -4.84 3.39
CA MET A 170 -14.95 -4.19 2.08
C MET A 170 -16.05 -4.68 1.12
N VAL A 171 -16.50 -5.94 1.25
CA VAL A 171 -17.56 -6.52 0.40
C VAL A 171 -18.92 -6.42 1.10
N PHE A 172 -18.96 -6.67 2.40
CA PHE A 172 -20.14 -6.64 3.24
C PHE A 172 -19.89 -5.70 4.43
N PRO A 173 -20.20 -4.39 4.29
CA PRO A 173 -19.95 -3.38 5.32
C PRO A 173 -20.96 -3.45 6.47
N ASN A 174 -21.08 -4.63 7.10
CA ASN A 174 -21.93 -4.86 8.27
C ASN A 174 -21.11 -4.68 9.54
N ASP A 175 -21.78 -4.36 10.64
CA ASP A 175 -21.20 -4.27 11.99
C ASP A 175 -20.00 -3.30 12.05
N LEU A 176 -20.14 -2.14 11.38
CA LEU A 176 -19.16 -1.08 11.47
C LEU A 176 -19.27 -0.40 12.83
N ALA A 177 -18.16 -0.36 13.57
CA ALA A 177 -18.04 0.29 14.87
C ALA A 177 -16.84 1.26 14.84
N VAL A 178 -16.95 2.33 15.64
CA VAL A 178 -15.87 3.32 15.80
C VAL A 178 -14.67 2.71 16.51
N HIS A 179 -14.91 1.76 17.42
CA HIS A 179 -13.86 1.06 18.16
C HIS A 179 -14.14 -0.44 18.18
N TYR A 180 -13.12 -1.22 17.85
CA TYR A 180 -13.15 -2.68 17.94
C TYR A 180 -12.26 -3.09 19.12
N PRO A 181 -12.85 -3.63 20.21
CA PRO A 181 -12.05 -4.08 21.35
C PRO A 181 -11.10 -5.21 20.92
N PHE A 182 -9.92 -5.23 21.51
CA PHE A 182 -8.97 -6.33 21.30
C PHE A 182 -9.58 -7.61 21.90
N PRO A 183 -9.71 -8.70 21.14
CA PRO A 183 -10.25 -9.94 21.63
C PRO A 183 -9.35 -10.53 22.72
N GLU A 184 -9.93 -11.05 23.80
CA GLU A 184 -9.17 -11.70 24.89
C GLU A 184 -8.47 -12.98 24.41
N THR A 185 -9.06 -13.68 23.45
CA THR A 185 -8.49 -14.91 22.87
C THR A 185 -8.81 -15.04 21.39
N PHE A 186 -7.87 -15.59 20.64
CA PHE A 186 -8.07 -15.98 19.24
C PHE A 186 -8.16 -17.50 19.15
N PRO A 187 -9.31 -18.09 18.76
CA PRO A 187 -9.39 -19.51 18.49
C PRO A 187 -8.42 -19.90 17.37
N LEU A 188 -7.63 -20.95 17.58
CA LEU A 188 -6.63 -21.42 16.62
C LEU A 188 -7.18 -21.63 15.20
N TRP A 189 -8.43 -22.12 15.10
CA TRP A 189 -9.06 -22.34 13.79
C TRP A 189 -9.23 -21.05 12.99
N GLN A 190 -9.52 -19.91 13.64
CA GLN A 190 -9.63 -18.62 12.96
C GLN A 190 -8.28 -18.17 12.38
N THR A 191 -7.22 -18.33 13.16
CA THR A 191 -5.84 -18.03 12.71
C THR A 191 -5.44 -18.91 11.53
N LEU A 192 -5.71 -20.22 11.62
CA LEU A 192 -5.41 -21.16 10.53
C LEU A 192 -6.22 -20.85 9.28
N ALA A 193 -7.51 -20.54 9.43
CA ALA A 193 -8.37 -20.12 8.32
C ALA A 193 -7.89 -18.83 7.67
N ALA A 194 -7.44 -17.84 8.48
CA ALA A 194 -6.88 -16.60 7.96
C ALA A 194 -5.59 -16.84 7.17
N ILE A 195 -4.66 -17.66 7.70
CA ILE A 195 -3.43 -18.05 6.99
C ILE A 195 -3.77 -18.75 5.67
N ALA A 196 -4.69 -19.71 5.68
CA ALA A 196 -5.09 -20.44 4.50
C ALA A 196 -5.72 -19.52 3.44
N LEU A 197 -6.61 -18.61 3.85
CA LEU A 197 -7.24 -17.66 2.94
C LEU A 197 -6.23 -16.68 2.35
N LEU A 198 -5.44 -16.00 3.18
CA LEU A 198 -4.45 -15.00 2.73
C LEU A 198 -3.36 -15.66 1.88
N GLY A 199 -2.89 -16.83 2.28
CA GLY A 199 -1.92 -17.63 1.53
C GLY A 199 -2.49 -18.10 0.18
N GLY A 200 -3.71 -18.65 0.18
CA GLY A 200 -4.40 -19.09 -1.04
C GLY A 200 -4.61 -17.94 -2.04
N LEU A 201 -5.09 -16.78 -1.56
CA LEU A 201 -5.25 -15.58 -2.40
C LEU A 201 -3.90 -15.07 -2.93
N SER A 202 -2.84 -15.10 -2.11
CA SER A 202 -1.50 -14.70 -2.55
C SER A 202 -0.95 -15.62 -3.63
N VAL A 203 -1.09 -16.92 -3.46
CA VAL A 203 -0.71 -17.93 -4.49
C VAL A 203 -1.51 -17.71 -5.76
N ALA A 204 -2.83 -17.54 -5.67
CA ALA A 204 -3.70 -17.29 -6.81
C ALA A 204 -3.32 -15.99 -7.55
N ALA A 205 -3.01 -14.91 -6.81
CA ALA A 205 -2.53 -13.65 -7.37
C ALA A 205 -1.20 -13.83 -8.12
N PHE A 206 -0.27 -14.61 -7.56
CA PHE A 206 1.00 -14.93 -8.20
C PHE A 206 0.82 -15.77 -9.48
N MET A 207 0.01 -16.82 -9.43
CA MET A 207 -0.26 -17.70 -10.58
C MET A 207 -0.93 -16.94 -11.73
N THR A 208 -1.77 -15.96 -11.40
CA THR A 208 -2.50 -15.16 -12.39
C THR A 208 -1.78 -13.88 -12.81
N ALA A 209 -0.64 -13.54 -12.19
CA ALA A 209 0.08 -12.28 -12.40
C ALA A 209 0.39 -11.98 -13.88
N ARG A 210 0.68 -13.01 -14.69
CA ARG A 210 0.95 -12.85 -16.13
C ARG A 210 -0.31 -12.62 -16.96
N LYS A 211 -1.43 -13.26 -16.59
CA LYS A 211 -2.70 -13.19 -17.33
C LYS A 211 -3.57 -12.02 -16.87
N ARG A 212 -3.54 -11.72 -15.57
CA ARG A 212 -4.36 -10.70 -14.91
C ARG A 212 -3.50 -9.89 -13.92
N PRO A 213 -2.56 -9.08 -14.41
CA PRO A 213 -1.59 -8.37 -13.56
C PRO A 213 -2.25 -7.39 -12.58
N TYR A 214 -3.44 -6.89 -12.89
CA TYR A 214 -4.21 -6.01 -12.00
C TYR A 214 -4.63 -6.71 -10.69
N LEU A 215 -4.89 -8.03 -10.72
CA LEU A 215 -5.20 -8.80 -9.50
C LEU A 215 -3.96 -8.90 -8.60
N PHE A 216 -2.81 -9.16 -9.19
CA PHE A 216 -1.54 -9.18 -8.47
C PHE A 216 -1.25 -7.84 -7.81
N VAL A 217 -1.31 -6.75 -8.57
CA VAL A 217 -1.04 -5.40 -8.05
C VAL A 217 -2.04 -5.00 -6.99
N GLY A 218 -3.34 -5.20 -7.21
CA GLY A 218 -4.39 -4.88 -6.25
C GLY A 218 -4.24 -5.65 -4.94
N TRP A 219 -3.94 -6.95 -5.03
CA TRP A 219 -3.75 -7.80 -3.86
C TRP A 219 -2.55 -7.37 -3.02
N PHE A 220 -1.37 -7.21 -3.63
CA PHE A 220 -0.16 -6.81 -2.91
C PHE A 220 -0.19 -5.35 -2.47
N TRP A 221 -0.94 -4.49 -3.16
CA TRP A 221 -1.22 -3.13 -2.67
C TRP A 221 -2.04 -3.19 -1.39
N PHE A 222 -3.14 -3.95 -1.38
CA PHE A 222 -3.96 -4.15 -0.18
C PHE A 222 -3.12 -4.67 1.00
N LEU A 223 -2.38 -5.77 0.79
CA LEU A 223 -1.52 -6.33 1.84
C LEU A 223 -0.49 -5.31 2.33
N GLY A 224 0.20 -4.63 1.43
CA GLY A 224 1.25 -3.67 1.76
C GLY A 224 0.73 -2.43 2.50
N SER A 225 -0.46 -1.92 2.14
CA SER A 225 -1.06 -0.75 2.78
C SER A 225 -1.50 -1.01 4.22
N MET A 226 -1.77 -2.26 4.58
CA MET A 226 -2.19 -2.67 5.92
C MET A 226 -1.01 -2.95 6.89
N VAL A 227 0.22 -3.13 6.38
CA VAL A 227 1.40 -3.45 7.23
C VAL A 227 1.63 -2.43 8.36
N PRO A 228 1.50 -1.10 8.15
CA PRO A 228 1.72 -0.12 9.22
C PRO A 228 0.50 0.14 10.09
N VAL A 229 -0.60 -0.58 9.92
CA VAL A 229 -1.84 -0.47 10.69
C VAL A 229 -1.81 -1.44 11.85
#